data_0652751619460c37001709458d1aec7c
#
_entry.id   0652751619460c37001709458d1aec7c
#
_cell.length_a   1.000
_cell.length_b   1.000
_cell.length_c   1.000
_cell.angle_alpha   90.00
_cell.angle_beta   90.00
_cell.angle_gamma   90.00
#
_symmetry.space_group_name_H-M   'P 1'
#
loop_
_entity.id
_entity.type
_entity.pdbx_description
1 polymer ?
#
loop_
_entity_poly.entity_id
_entity_poly.type
_entity_poly.pdbx_seq_one_letter_code
_entity_poly.pdbx_strand_id
1 'polypeptide(L)'
;MGSDANWQSHLVEFRAYIPLPNSNQNILALWSHNWFTLGGTPPYLLLPSAGWDEFSNTGRGYIQGKFKSNNMIYQEAEYRFRVSANGLFSGVVFVNAESFSDPVSGKYEVISPGAGLGIRMKLNKFSRTNIAIDYAWGTQPSKGFLRKSWRGFLKSVFINSTSN
;
A
#
# COMPACT_ATOMS: atom_id res chain seq x y z
N MET A 1 24.05 18.73 19.99
CA MET A 1 22.62 18.43 20.11
C MET A 1 22.50 16.94 20.22
N GLY A 2 22.09 16.40 21.38
CA GLY A 2 21.84 14.98 21.57
C GLY A 2 20.41 14.63 21.12
N SER A 3 20.20 13.42 20.63
CA SER A 3 18.86 12.90 20.39
C SER A 3 18.23 12.53 21.74
N ASP A 4 17.05 13.02 22.02
CA ASP A 4 16.33 12.73 23.27
C ASP A 4 15.79 11.30 23.32
N ALA A 5 15.91 10.52 22.22
CA ALA A 5 15.47 9.13 22.13
C ALA A 5 16.45 8.32 21.26
N ASN A 6 16.90 7.20 21.80
CA ASN A 6 17.62 6.17 21.02
C ASN A 6 16.65 5.07 20.61
N TRP A 7 16.52 4.82 19.32
CA TRP A 7 15.68 3.78 18.77
C TRP A 7 16.27 3.25 17.45
N GLN A 8 15.89 2.04 17.11
CA GLN A 8 16.27 1.38 15.86
C GLN A 8 15.03 0.86 15.15
N SER A 9 14.94 1.12 13.85
CA SER A 9 13.92 0.53 13.01
C SER A 9 14.51 -0.03 11.73
N HIS A 10 13.90 -1.08 11.23
CA HIS A 10 14.28 -1.75 10.00
C HIS A 10 13.10 -1.78 9.06
N LEU A 11 13.32 -1.28 7.85
CA LEU A 11 12.41 -1.38 6.75
C LEU A 11 12.90 -2.47 5.79
N VAL A 12 12.06 -3.47 5.57
CA VAL A 12 12.30 -4.54 4.60
C VAL A 12 11.25 -4.46 3.52
N GLU A 13 11.70 -4.21 2.31
CA GLU A 13 10.82 -4.06 1.15
C GLU A 13 11.21 -5.05 0.05
N PHE A 14 10.20 -5.69 -0.53
CA PHE A 14 10.36 -6.57 -1.68
C PHE A 14 9.28 -6.25 -2.72
N ARG A 15 9.71 -6.09 -3.98
CA ARG A 15 8.82 -5.89 -5.13
C ARG A 15 9.17 -6.87 -6.23
N ALA A 16 8.16 -7.53 -6.78
CA ALA A 16 8.32 -8.44 -7.93
C ALA A 16 7.28 -8.11 -9.00
N TYR A 17 7.71 -8.19 -10.25
CA TYR A 17 6.86 -8.00 -11.42
C TYR A 17 6.98 -9.22 -12.31
N ILE A 18 5.90 -9.97 -12.42
CA ILE A 18 5.84 -11.25 -13.12
C ILE A 18 5.00 -11.08 -14.39
N PRO A 19 5.60 -11.10 -15.58
CA PRO A 19 4.83 -11.10 -16.81
C PRO A 19 4.07 -12.41 -16.94
N LEU A 20 2.79 -12.33 -17.30
CA LEU A 20 1.97 -13.53 -17.44
C LEU A 20 2.15 -14.17 -18.81
N PRO A 21 2.22 -15.52 -18.89
CA PRO A 21 2.31 -16.24 -20.16
C PRO A 21 1.07 -15.94 -21.02
N ASN A 22 1.27 -15.92 -22.34
CA ASN A 22 0.25 -15.63 -23.36
C ASN A 22 -0.26 -14.16 -23.40
N SER A 23 0.34 -13.26 -22.62
CA SER A 23 0.02 -11.85 -22.72
C SER A 23 1.25 -11.01 -22.36
N ASN A 24 1.99 -10.53 -23.36
CA ASN A 24 3.16 -9.66 -23.16
C ASN A 24 2.84 -8.31 -22.47
N GLN A 25 1.60 -8.12 -22.05
CA GLN A 25 1.09 -6.85 -21.57
C GLN A 25 0.40 -6.94 -20.19
N ASN A 26 0.20 -8.16 -19.68
CA ASN A 26 -0.38 -8.38 -18.38
C ASN A 26 0.72 -8.74 -17.38
N ILE A 27 0.68 -8.10 -16.23
CA ILE A 27 1.71 -8.21 -15.21
C ILE A 27 1.04 -8.47 -13.87
N LEU A 28 1.54 -9.45 -13.14
CA LEU A 28 1.27 -9.61 -11.72
C LEU A 28 2.38 -8.90 -10.95
N ALA A 29 2.03 -7.86 -10.22
CA ALA A 29 2.94 -7.14 -9.34
C ALA A 29 2.68 -7.58 -7.90
N LEU A 30 3.75 -7.94 -7.20
CA LEU A 30 3.72 -8.30 -5.78
C LEU A 30 4.56 -7.29 -5.00
N TRP A 31 4.04 -6.83 -3.90
CA TRP A 31 4.71 -5.90 -3.01
C TRP A 31 4.58 -6.32 -1.56
N SER A 32 5.72 -6.42 -0.88
CA SER A 32 5.84 -6.66 0.54
C SER A 32 6.60 -5.49 1.17
N HIS A 33 6.00 -4.82 2.14
CA HIS A 33 6.58 -3.67 2.82
C HIS A 33 6.41 -3.86 4.33
N ASN A 34 7.52 -4.14 5.00
CA ASN A 34 7.50 -4.51 6.42
C ASN A 34 8.42 -3.58 7.19
N TRP A 35 7.90 -2.97 8.22
CA TRP A 35 8.62 -2.01 9.04
C TRP A 35 8.59 -2.44 10.51
N PHE A 36 9.76 -2.66 11.10
CA PHE A 36 9.92 -3.17 12.45
C PHE A 36 10.74 -2.21 13.30
N THR A 37 10.28 -1.95 14.52
CA THR A 37 11.06 -1.28 15.56
C THR A 37 11.71 -2.34 16.43
N LEU A 38 13.05 -2.43 16.39
CA LEU A 38 13.82 -3.47 17.08
C LEU A 38 14.30 -3.05 18.47
N GLY A 39 14.30 -1.77 18.77
CA GLY A 39 14.76 -1.27 20.09
C GLY A 39 14.44 0.19 20.31
N GLY A 40 14.29 0.56 21.55
CA GLY A 40 13.94 1.91 21.97
C GLY A 40 12.49 2.28 21.74
N THR A 41 12.19 3.54 21.98
CA THR A 41 10.84 4.11 21.78
C THR A 41 10.93 5.24 20.77
N PRO A 42 10.53 5.00 19.52
CA PRO A 42 10.53 6.06 18.51
C PRO A 42 9.50 7.13 18.86
N PRO A 43 9.76 8.40 18.49
CA PRO A 43 8.75 9.45 18.57
C PRO A 43 7.47 9.06 17.82
N TYR A 44 6.32 9.44 18.34
CA TYR A 44 5.01 9.06 17.79
C TYR A 44 4.88 9.33 16.28
N LEU A 45 5.45 10.43 15.78
CA LEU A 45 5.39 10.80 14.37
C LEU A 45 6.26 9.91 13.47
N LEU A 46 7.24 9.22 14.03
CA LEU A 46 8.15 8.34 13.29
C LEU A 46 7.73 6.85 13.34
N LEU A 47 6.61 6.56 14.00
CA LEU A 47 6.06 5.21 14.02
C LEU A 47 5.53 4.79 12.64
N PRO A 48 5.70 3.52 12.25
CA PRO A 48 5.06 2.94 11.08
C PRO A 48 3.56 3.22 11.04
N SER A 49 3.07 3.67 9.91
CA SER A 49 1.67 4.06 9.76
C SER A 49 1.15 3.76 8.36
N ALA A 50 -0.11 3.34 8.27
CA ALA A 50 -0.77 3.09 6.98
C ALA A 50 -0.76 4.34 6.09
N GLY A 51 -0.25 4.20 4.86
CA GLY A 51 -0.19 5.29 3.87
C GLY A 51 0.90 6.32 4.12
N TRP A 52 1.88 6.06 4.97
CA TRP A 52 3.02 6.96 5.25
C TRP A 52 4.33 6.47 4.62
N ASP A 53 4.23 5.63 3.60
CA ASP A 53 5.33 5.35 2.70
C ASP A 53 5.59 6.52 1.75
N GLU A 54 6.73 6.52 1.08
CA GLU A 54 7.20 7.60 0.20
C GLU A 54 6.16 8.09 -0.82
N PHE A 55 5.31 7.18 -1.31
CA PHE A 55 4.29 7.49 -2.31
C PHE A 55 2.85 7.36 -1.79
N SER A 56 2.66 7.23 -0.48
CA SER A 56 1.34 7.04 0.17
C SER A 56 0.54 5.87 -0.43
N ASN A 57 1.21 4.80 -0.82
CA ASN A 57 0.61 3.63 -1.49
C ASN A 57 0.18 2.53 -0.53
N THR A 58 0.79 2.43 0.66
CA THR A 58 0.38 1.43 1.65
C THR A 58 -1.02 1.71 2.18
N GLY A 59 -1.73 0.66 2.58
CA GLY A 59 -3.07 0.78 3.16
C GLY A 59 -4.13 1.29 2.18
N ARG A 60 -4.07 0.88 0.90
CA ARG A 60 -5.15 1.16 -0.05
C ARG A 60 -6.47 0.62 0.49
N GLY A 61 -7.52 1.44 0.51
CA GLY A 61 -8.82 1.13 1.12
C GLY A 61 -8.98 1.66 2.54
N TYR A 62 -7.94 2.28 3.10
CA TYR A 62 -7.95 2.89 4.43
C TYR A 62 -7.53 4.35 4.39
N ILE A 63 -8.01 5.12 5.35
CA ILE A 63 -7.58 6.51 5.54
C ILE A 63 -6.11 6.51 5.98
N GLN A 64 -5.32 7.39 5.40
CA GLN A 64 -3.93 7.60 5.79
C GLN A 64 -3.80 7.86 7.29
N GLY A 65 -2.86 7.18 7.94
CA GLY A 65 -2.64 7.32 9.38
C GLY A 65 -3.67 6.62 10.26
N LYS A 66 -4.63 5.87 9.69
CA LYS A 66 -5.65 5.16 10.48
C LYS A 66 -5.06 4.14 11.44
N PHE A 67 -4.05 3.43 10.99
CA PHE A 67 -3.31 2.47 11.79
C PHE A 67 -1.89 2.97 11.99
N LYS A 68 -1.41 2.93 13.22
CA LYS A 68 -0.06 3.32 13.59
C LYS A 68 0.41 2.47 14.76
N SER A 69 1.61 1.89 14.67
CA SER A 69 2.19 1.08 15.73
C SER A 69 3.71 0.96 15.58
N ASN A 70 4.35 0.24 16.50
CA ASN A 70 5.79 -0.02 16.47
C ASN A 70 6.19 -0.89 15.27
N ASN A 71 5.32 -1.80 14.84
CA ASN A 71 5.63 -2.69 13.73
C ASN A 71 4.45 -2.74 12.76
N MET A 72 4.76 -2.82 11.47
CA MET A 72 3.81 -2.91 10.38
C MET A 72 4.25 -3.99 9.39
N ILE A 73 3.30 -4.81 8.98
CA ILE A 73 3.42 -5.76 7.87
C ILE A 73 2.39 -5.38 6.83
N TYR A 74 2.82 -5.15 5.60
CA TYR A 74 1.96 -4.87 4.46
C TYR A 74 2.30 -5.78 3.30
N GLN A 75 1.27 -6.38 2.71
CA GLN A 75 1.37 -7.25 1.55
C GLN A 75 0.34 -6.81 0.51
N GLU A 76 0.75 -6.74 -0.75
CA GLU A 76 -0.14 -6.39 -1.86
C GLU A 76 0.16 -7.26 -3.08
N ALA A 77 -0.90 -7.67 -3.77
CA ALA A 77 -0.85 -8.28 -5.09
C ALA A 77 -1.72 -7.45 -6.04
N GLU A 78 -1.15 -7.03 -7.17
CA GLU A 78 -1.80 -6.19 -8.16
C GLU A 78 -1.71 -6.84 -9.54
N TYR A 79 -2.86 -7.08 -10.17
CA TYR A 79 -2.94 -7.52 -11.55
C TYR A 79 -3.15 -6.32 -12.47
N ARG A 80 -2.20 -6.10 -13.36
CA ARG A 80 -2.20 -5.03 -14.36
C ARG A 80 -2.51 -5.61 -15.72
N PHE A 81 -3.48 -5.04 -16.41
CA PHE A 81 -3.88 -5.46 -17.75
C PHE A 81 -4.09 -4.26 -18.67
N ARG A 82 -3.79 -4.49 -19.95
CA ARG A 82 -3.99 -3.48 -20.97
C ARG A 82 -5.45 -3.42 -21.39
N VAL A 83 -6.02 -2.21 -21.48
CA VAL A 83 -7.40 -1.97 -21.90
C VAL A 83 -7.42 -1.49 -23.36
N SER A 84 -6.54 -0.57 -23.73
CA SER A 84 -6.55 0.01 -25.08
C SER A 84 -5.45 -0.54 -25.96
N ALA A 85 -5.75 -0.74 -27.26
CA ALA A 85 -4.78 -1.27 -28.24
C ALA A 85 -3.55 -0.37 -28.39
N ASN A 86 -3.69 0.95 -28.24
CA ASN A 86 -2.59 1.92 -28.32
C ASN A 86 -1.76 2.03 -27.02
N GLY A 87 -2.14 1.29 -25.96
CA GLY A 87 -1.44 1.28 -24.67
C GLY A 87 -1.60 2.56 -23.83
N LEU A 88 -2.54 3.45 -24.17
CA LEU A 88 -2.80 4.65 -23.39
C LEU A 88 -3.54 4.35 -22.10
N PHE A 89 -4.44 3.36 -22.11
CA PHE A 89 -5.22 2.95 -20.94
C PHE A 89 -4.87 1.54 -20.51
N SER A 90 -4.69 1.37 -19.20
CA SER A 90 -4.54 0.08 -18.53
C SER A 90 -5.44 0.02 -17.31
N GLY A 91 -5.92 -1.17 -17.00
CA GLY A 91 -6.68 -1.46 -15.80
C GLY A 91 -5.81 -2.12 -14.75
N VAL A 92 -6.22 -1.99 -13.50
CA VAL A 92 -5.58 -2.59 -12.35
C VAL A 92 -6.64 -3.17 -11.44
N VAL A 93 -6.42 -4.38 -10.94
CA VAL A 93 -7.18 -4.95 -9.83
C VAL A 93 -6.16 -5.33 -8.77
N PHE A 94 -6.42 -5.01 -7.52
CA PHE A 94 -5.49 -5.29 -6.43
C PHE A 94 -6.20 -5.79 -5.18
N VAL A 95 -5.45 -6.57 -4.42
CA VAL A 95 -5.80 -6.98 -3.07
C VAL A 95 -4.61 -6.70 -2.18
N ASN A 96 -4.87 -6.25 -0.97
CA ASN A 96 -3.84 -6.01 0.02
C ASN A 96 -4.27 -6.48 1.40
N ALA A 97 -3.30 -6.63 2.28
CA ALA A 97 -3.53 -6.91 3.68
C ALA A 97 -2.46 -6.18 4.50
N GLU A 98 -2.88 -5.54 5.56
CA GLU A 98 -1.98 -4.91 6.51
C GLU A 98 -2.24 -5.41 7.93
N SER A 99 -1.19 -5.51 8.71
CA SER A 99 -1.26 -5.86 10.12
C SER A 99 -0.30 -4.99 10.90
N PHE A 100 -0.77 -4.49 12.03
CA PHE A 100 -0.01 -3.67 12.96
C PHE A 100 0.13 -4.40 14.29
N SER A 101 1.31 -4.31 14.91
CA SER A 101 1.49 -4.88 16.24
C SER A 101 0.67 -4.08 17.27
N ASP A 102 0.13 -4.77 18.26
CA ASP A 102 -0.46 -4.08 19.42
C ASP A 102 0.67 -3.37 20.19
N PRO A 103 0.49 -2.08 20.56
CA PRO A 103 1.55 -1.31 21.22
C PRO A 103 1.97 -1.84 22.58
N VAL A 104 1.10 -2.60 23.26
CA VAL A 104 1.33 -3.13 24.62
C VAL A 104 1.87 -4.55 24.55
N SER A 105 1.17 -5.44 23.82
CA SER A 105 1.54 -6.87 23.75
C SER A 105 2.58 -7.19 22.68
N GLY A 106 2.79 -6.29 21.73
CA GLY A 106 3.67 -6.53 20.56
C GLY A 106 3.14 -7.55 19.56
N LYS A 107 1.95 -8.12 19.79
CA LYS A 107 1.37 -9.17 18.96
C LYS A 107 0.60 -8.60 17.78
N TYR A 108 0.58 -9.33 16.68
CA TYR A 108 -0.24 -9.02 15.51
C TYR A 108 -1.59 -9.73 15.63
N GLU A 109 -2.58 -9.04 16.20
CA GLU A 109 -3.89 -9.65 16.49
C GLU A 109 -4.91 -9.41 15.37
N VAL A 110 -4.69 -8.40 14.53
CA VAL A 110 -5.67 -7.97 13.54
C VAL A 110 -5.03 -7.85 12.18
N ILE A 111 -5.64 -8.51 11.19
CA ILE A 111 -5.33 -8.34 9.77
C ILE A 111 -6.44 -7.49 9.16
N SER A 112 -6.04 -6.42 8.48
CA SER A 112 -6.92 -5.49 7.79
C SER A 112 -6.81 -5.68 6.28
N PRO A 113 -7.67 -6.50 5.67
CA PRO A 113 -7.65 -6.71 4.23
C PRO A 113 -8.32 -5.56 3.48
N GLY A 114 -7.79 -5.26 2.30
CA GLY A 114 -8.35 -4.32 1.36
C GLY A 114 -8.35 -4.90 -0.05
N ALA A 115 -9.21 -4.37 -0.89
CA ALA A 115 -9.27 -4.70 -2.30
C ALA A 115 -9.69 -3.48 -3.10
N GLY A 116 -9.34 -3.44 -4.38
CA GLY A 116 -9.74 -2.33 -5.22
C GLY A 116 -9.48 -2.56 -6.69
N LEU A 117 -9.86 -1.56 -7.46
CA LEU A 117 -9.63 -1.49 -8.88
C LEU A 117 -9.18 -0.07 -9.26
N GLY A 118 -8.45 0.02 -10.36
CA GLY A 118 -7.95 1.32 -10.80
C GLY A 118 -7.75 1.38 -12.31
N ILE A 119 -7.60 2.61 -12.76
CA ILE A 119 -7.29 2.93 -14.15
C ILE A 119 -5.97 3.69 -14.16
N ARG A 120 -5.14 3.36 -15.13
CA ARG A 120 -3.88 4.03 -15.44
C ARG A 120 -3.97 4.62 -16.82
N MET A 121 -3.68 5.90 -16.95
CA MET A 121 -3.68 6.61 -18.23
C MET A 121 -2.30 7.23 -18.46
N LYS A 122 -1.67 6.90 -19.59
CA LYS A 122 -0.44 7.55 -20.02
C LYS A 122 -0.79 8.87 -20.68
N LEU A 123 -0.33 9.98 -20.11
CA LEU A 123 -0.57 11.32 -20.68
C LEU A 123 0.21 11.56 -21.97
N ASN A 124 1.40 11.00 -22.07
CA ASN A 124 2.24 11.15 -23.27
C ASN A 124 3.06 9.87 -23.47
N LYS A 125 3.20 9.44 -24.75
CA LYS A 125 4.04 8.29 -25.11
C LYS A 125 5.53 8.55 -24.87
N PHE A 126 5.95 9.82 -24.92
CA PHE A 126 7.35 10.24 -24.74
C PHE A 126 7.68 10.57 -23.29
N SER A 127 6.75 11.16 -22.53
CA SER A 127 6.91 11.34 -21.09
C SER A 127 6.35 10.12 -20.36
N ARG A 128 7.09 9.60 -19.39
CA ARG A 128 6.64 8.48 -18.56
C ARG A 128 5.59 8.91 -17.51
N THR A 129 4.86 10.00 -17.78
CA THR A 129 3.85 10.53 -16.89
C THR A 129 2.55 9.72 -16.99
N ASN A 130 2.14 9.14 -15.90
CA ASN A 130 0.91 8.36 -15.80
C ASN A 130 -0.02 9.02 -14.79
N ILE A 131 -1.31 9.07 -15.13
CA ILE A 131 -2.38 9.36 -14.17
C ILE A 131 -2.89 8.02 -13.66
N ALA A 132 -2.98 7.88 -12.35
CA ALA A 132 -3.56 6.72 -11.67
C ALA A 132 -4.79 7.14 -10.89
N ILE A 133 -5.91 6.46 -11.09
CA ILE A 133 -7.14 6.64 -10.34
C ILE A 133 -7.52 5.29 -9.75
N ASP A 134 -7.52 5.18 -8.42
CA ASP A 134 -7.83 3.94 -7.72
C ASP A 134 -9.07 4.13 -6.85
N TYR A 135 -9.95 3.14 -6.90
CA TYR A 135 -11.07 3.00 -5.99
C TYR A 135 -10.87 1.73 -5.15
N ALA A 136 -10.85 1.88 -3.84
CA ALA A 136 -10.49 0.80 -2.93
C ALA A 136 -11.47 0.68 -1.76
N TRP A 137 -11.63 -0.54 -1.29
CA TRP A 137 -12.43 -0.91 -0.12
C TRP A 137 -11.54 -1.57 0.92
N GLY A 138 -11.71 -1.16 2.18
CA GLY A 138 -11.09 -1.81 3.33
C GLY A 138 -12.12 -2.27 4.33
N THR A 139 -11.83 -3.37 5.02
CA THR A 139 -12.66 -3.81 6.14
C THR A 139 -12.25 -3.07 7.41
N GLN A 140 -13.22 -2.68 8.24
CA GLN A 140 -12.90 -2.16 9.57
C GLN A 140 -12.76 -3.33 10.55
N PRO A 141 -11.57 -3.57 11.13
CA PRO A 141 -11.47 -4.50 12.23
C PRO A 141 -12.22 -3.92 13.43
N SER A 142 -13.33 -4.51 13.82
CA SER A 142 -13.98 -4.22 15.08
C SER A 142 -13.57 -5.29 16.10
N LYS A 143 -13.05 -4.86 17.24
CA LYS A 143 -12.94 -5.74 18.41
C LYS A 143 -14.37 -6.09 18.83
N GLY A 144 -14.81 -7.30 18.53
CA GLY A 144 -16.12 -7.80 18.89
C GLY A 144 -17.08 -7.93 17.72
N PHE A 145 -17.34 -9.18 17.37
CA PHE A 145 -18.37 -9.67 16.47
C PHE A 145 -18.51 -8.97 15.11
N LEU A 146 -18.28 -9.75 14.06
CA LEU A 146 -18.28 -9.45 12.63
C LEU A 146 -19.38 -8.49 12.13
N ARG A 147 -19.20 -7.20 12.28
CA ARG A 147 -19.92 -6.23 11.49
C ARG A 147 -18.98 -5.75 10.35
N LYS A 148 -18.98 -6.47 9.25
CA LYS A 148 -18.29 -6.09 8.02
C LYS A 148 -18.95 -4.82 7.46
N SER A 149 -18.48 -3.65 7.87
CA SER A 149 -18.82 -2.40 7.20
C SER A 149 -17.78 -2.16 6.13
N TRP A 150 -18.10 -2.45 4.89
CA TRP A 150 -17.31 -2.07 3.73
C TRP A 150 -17.54 -0.58 3.48
N ARG A 151 -16.51 0.22 3.57
CA ARG A 151 -16.54 1.62 3.13
C ARG A 151 -15.60 1.76 1.93
N GLY A 152 -16.13 2.17 0.79
CA GLY A 152 -15.35 2.53 -0.37
C GLY A 152 -14.79 3.95 -0.23
N PHE A 153 -13.52 4.11 -0.56
CA PHE A 153 -12.88 5.42 -0.66
C PHE A 153 -12.24 5.56 -2.03
N LEU A 154 -12.49 6.71 -2.67
CA LEU A 154 -11.71 7.12 -3.81
C LEU A 154 -10.33 7.54 -3.28
N LYS A 155 -9.35 6.67 -3.40
CA LYS A 155 -7.99 6.95 -2.96
C LYS A 155 -7.15 7.33 -4.16
N SER A 156 -6.91 8.61 -4.28
CA SER A 156 -5.85 9.28 -5.03
C SER A 156 -5.93 9.32 -6.56
N VAL A 157 -5.88 10.55 -7.04
CA VAL A 157 -5.35 10.87 -8.37
C VAL A 157 -3.86 11.10 -8.19
N PHE A 158 -2.99 10.17 -8.63
CA PHE A 158 -1.55 10.37 -8.68
C PHE A 158 -1.11 10.70 -10.09
N ILE A 159 -0.38 11.80 -10.21
CA ILE A 159 0.42 12.10 -11.41
C ILE A 159 1.84 11.67 -11.07
N ASN A 160 2.28 10.52 -11.57
CA ASN A 160 3.64 10.05 -11.39
C ASN A 160 4.46 10.41 -12.62
N SER A 161 5.42 11.31 -12.45
CA SER A 161 6.45 11.64 -13.43
C SER A 161 7.74 10.96 -12.99
N THR A 162 8.09 9.84 -13.61
CA THR A 162 9.42 9.26 -13.43
C THR A 162 10.40 10.02 -14.31
N SER A 163 11.13 10.98 -13.71
CA SER A 163 12.38 11.47 -14.30
C SER A 163 13.46 10.39 -14.15
N ASN A 164 14.20 10.14 -15.21
CA ASN A 164 15.48 9.41 -15.13
C ASN A 164 16.47 10.24 -14.34
#